data_3b14cd25f14cccc51e15c9f36f7455df
#
_entry.id   3b14cd25f14cccc51e15c9f36f7455df
#
_cell.length_a   1.000
_cell.length_b   1.000
_cell.length_c   1.000
_cell.angle_alpha   90.00
_cell.angle_beta   90.00
_cell.angle_gamma   90.00
#
_symmetry.space_group_name_H-M   'P 1'
#
loop_
_entity.id
_entity.type
_entity.pdbx_description
1 polymer ?
#
loop_
_entity_poly.entity_id
_entity_poly.type
_entity_poly.pdbx_seq_one_letter_code
_entity_poly.pdbx_strand_id
1 'polypeptide(L)'
;MKIKTNAENERLLSIVDVLRKEQKPFWRRVAELLAKPKRHRPEVNLRKIEKLAKEGDTIVVPGKVLGDGRLTKKVNVVAFNFSESAKKIMEEAGAKYMEIEEYYKKNKEAKDAIILT
;
A
#
# COMPACT_ATOMS: atom_id res chain seq x y z
N MET A 1 -23.15 5.11 23.02
CA MET A 1 -21.81 4.52 23.12
C MET A 1 -20.88 5.18 22.13
N LYS A 2 -19.78 5.71 22.62
CA LYS A 2 -18.83 6.38 21.75
C LYS A 2 -17.81 5.40 21.23
N ILE A 3 -17.65 5.33 19.92
CA ILE A 3 -16.60 4.57 19.30
C ILE A 3 -15.35 5.43 19.32
N LYS A 4 -14.30 4.96 19.96
CA LYS A 4 -13.03 5.66 19.92
C LYS A 4 -12.35 5.40 18.60
N THR A 5 -12.10 6.45 17.85
CA THR A 5 -11.27 6.36 16.65
C THR A 5 -9.88 6.87 17.02
N ASN A 6 -8.85 6.23 16.49
CA ASN A 6 -7.48 6.71 16.62
C ASN A 6 -7.06 7.39 15.31
N ALA A 7 -5.89 7.99 15.29
CA ALA A 7 -5.39 8.71 14.12
C ALA A 7 -5.30 7.80 12.88
N GLU A 8 -4.96 6.54 13.06
CA GLU A 8 -4.90 5.58 11.97
C GLU A 8 -6.27 5.33 11.36
N ASN A 9 -7.30 5.17 12.20
CA ASN A 9 -8.66 4.96 11.71
C ASN A 9 -9.19 6.18 10.97
N GLU A 10 -8.91 7.38 11.48
CA GLU A 10 -9.30 8.61 10.81
C GLU A 10 -8.63 8.75 9.45
N ARG A 11 -7.36 8.44 9.38
CA ARG A 11 -6.60 8.45 8.13
C ARG A 11 -7.18 7.45 7.14
N LEU A 12 -7.51 6.25 7.61
CA LEU A 12 -8.09 5.20 6.77
C LEU A 12 -9.42 5.64 6.19
N LEU A 13 -10.32 6.15 7.03
CA LEU A 13 -11.64 6.58 6.57
C LEU A 13 -11.54 7.72 5.57
N SER A 14 -10.62 8.64 5.77
CA SER A 14 -10.42 9.77 4.86
C SER A 14 -9.98 9.32 3.48
N ILE A 15 -8.97 8.43 3.41
CA ILE A 15 -8.47 8.00 2.10
C ILE A 15 -9.46 7.08 1.39
N VAL A 16 -10.15 6.21 2.11
CA VAL A 16 -11.18 5.36 1.52
C VAL A 16 -12.29 6.20 0.91
N ASP A 17 -12.73 7.25 1.62
CA ASP A 17 -13.78 8.13 1.12
C ASP A 17 -13.37 8.82 -0.18
N VAL A 18 -12.14 9.29 -0.25
CA VAL A 18 -11.61 9.94 -1.46
C VAL A 18 -11.51 8.96 -2.62
N LEU A 19 -10.91 7.79 -2.38
CA LEU A 19 -10.63 6.84 -3.45
C LEU A 19 -11.87 6.18 -4.03
N ARG A 20 -12.89 5.92 -3.20
CA ARG A 20 -14.10 5.28 -3.70
C ARG A 20 -14.91 6.17 -4.65
N LYS A 21 -14.68 7.49 -4.60
CA LYS A 21 -15.35 8.45 -5.47
C LYS A 21 -14.63 8.63 -6.80
N GLU A 22 -13.45 8.05 -6.94
CA GLU A 22 -12.70 8.16 -8.19
C GLU A 22 -13.38 7.37 -9.29
N GLN A 23 -13.28 7.89 -10.51
CA GLN A 23 -13.84 7.21 -11.67
C GLN A 23 -13.01 6.02 -12.11
N LYS A 24 -11.71 6.06 -11.85
CA LYS A 24 -10.80 5.00 -12.29
C LYS A 24 -11.01 3.74 -11.45
N PRO A 25 -11.28 2.59 -12.09
CA PRO A 25 -11.52 1.33 -11.36
C PRO A 25 -10.37 0.93 -10.45
N PHE A 26 -9.13 1.25 -10.81
CA PHE A 26 -7.96 0.98 -9.98
C PHE A 26 -8.14 1.53 -8.56
N TRP A 27 -8.49 2.81 -8.46
CA TRP A 27 -8.63 3.46 -7.15
C TRP A 27 -9.84 2.96 -6.38
N ARG A 28 -10.92 2.66 -7.07
CA ARG A 28 -12.11 2.08 -6.43
C ARG A 28 -11.81 0.70 -5.85
N ARG A 29 -10.98 -0.07 -6.55
CA ARG A 29 -10.55 -1.38 -6.05
C ARG A 29 -9.66 -1.24 -4.82
N VAL A 30 -8.75 -0.28 -4.81
CA VAL A 30 -7.91 0.00 -3.64
C VAL A 30 -8.79 0.38 -2.45
N ALA A 31 -9.78 1.25 -2.66
CA ALA A 31 -10.72 1.65 -1.61
C ALA A 31 -11.48 0.46 -1.04
N GLU A 32 -11.95 -0.41 -1.90
CA GLU A 32 -12.68 -1.63 -1.51
C GLU A 32 -11.85 -2.51 -0.58
N LEU A 33 -10.59 -2.71 -0.96
CA LEU A 33 -9.69 -3.56 -0.18
C LEU A 33 -9.30 -2.92 1.14
N LEU A 34 -9.09 -1.60 1.15
CA LEU A 34 -8.79 -0.86 2.39
C LEU A 34 -9.98 -0.84 3.34
N ALA A 35 -11.20 -0.83 2.81
CA ALA A 35 -12.41 -0.76 3.63
C ALA A 35 -12.73 -2.06 4.35
N LYS A 36 -12.07 -3.16 4.02
CA LYS A 36 -12.28 -4.43 4.71
C LYS A 36 -11.89 -4.33 6.19
N PRO A 37 -12.49 -5.14 7.06
CA PRO A 37 -12.04 -5.24 8.44
C PRO A 37 -10.55 -5.52 8.52
N LYS A 38 -9.89 -5.02 9.54
CA LYS A 38 -8.43 -5.11 9.69
C LYS A 38 -7.89 -6.53 9.44
N ARG A 39 -8.56 -7.54 9.99
CA ARG A 39 -8.13 -8.94 9.86
C ARG A 39 -8.26 -9.51 8.44
N HIS A 40 -9.02 -8.84 7.58
CA HIS A 40 -9.22 -9.25 6.18
C HIS A 40 -8.51 -8.32 5.21
N ARG A 41 -7.86 -7.28 5.72
CA ARG A 41 -7.11 -6.35 4.89
C ARG A 41 -5.82 -7.00 4.43
N PRO A 42 -5.38 -6.75 3.19
CA PRO A 42 -4.15 -7.35 2.70
C PRO A 42 -2.93 -7.03 3.58
N GLU A 43 -2.14 -8.06 3.82
CA GLU A 43 -0.82 -7.94 4.41
C GLU A 43 0.14 -8.69 3.49
N VAL A 44 1.14 -7.98 2.98
CA VAL A 44 2.05 -8.55 1.99
C VAL A 44 3.47 -8.47 2.52
N ASN A 45 4.15 -9.61 2.54
CA ASN A 45 5.56 -9.66 2.90
C ASN A 45 6.45 -9.27 1.73
N LEU A 46 7.58 -8.67 2.04
CA LEU A 46 8.57 -8.32 1.01
C LEU A 46 9.02 -9.54 0.22
N ARG A 47 8.97 -10.72 0.82
CA ARG A 47 9.25 -11.98 0.12
C ARG A 47 8.36 -12.15 -1.11
N LYS A 48 7.08 -11.83 -0.98
CA LYS A 48 6.13 -11.92 -2.09
C LYS A 48 6.42 -10.91 -3.18
N ILE A 49 6.78 -9.69 -2.77
CA ILE A 49 7.16 -8.63 -3.70
C ILE A 49 8.42 -9.03 -4.47
N GLU A 50 9.42 -9.56 -3.77
CA GLU A 50 10.65 -10.03 -4.40
C GLU A 50 10.37 -11.11 -5.44
N LYS A 51 9.43 -12.01 -5.13
CA LYS A 51 9.09 -13.11 -6.02
C LYS A 51 8.35 -12.66 -7.28
N LEU A 52 7.40 -11.75 -7.12
CA LEU A 52 6.44 -11.41 -8.18
C LEU A 52 6.76 -10.13 -8.96
N ALA A 53 7.42 -9.17 -8.33
CA ALA A 53 7.69 -7.88 -8.96
C ALA A 53 8.93 -7.94 -9.86
N LYS A 54 8.96 -7.05 -10.83
CA LYS A 54 10.13 -6.83 -11.68
C LYS A 54 10.80 -5.52 -11.30
N GLU A 55 12.08 -5.40 -11.62
CA GLU A 55 12.83 -4.17 -11.38
C GLU A 55 12.07 -2.97 -11.96
N GLY A 56 11.89 -1.94 -11.15
CA GLY A 56 11.20 -0.73 -11.56
C GLY A 56 9.68 -0.74 -11.44
N ASP A 57 9.08 -1.88 -11.10
CA ASP A 57 7.63 -1.96 -10.94
C ASP A 57 7.12 -1.07 -9.79
N THR A 58 5.89 -0.58 -9.95
CA THR A 58 5.16 0.10 -8.89
C THR A 58 4.10 -0.84 -8.35
N ILE A 59 4.26 -1.23 -7.09
CA ILE A 59 3.37 -2.19 -6.43
C ILE A 59 2.53 -1.44 -5.39
N VAL A 60 1.21 -1.56 -5.50
CA VAL A 60 0.28 -0.95 -4.56
C VAL A 60 -0.33 -2.04 -3.68
N VAL A 61 -0.08 -1.94 -2.39
CA VAL A 61 -0.64 -2.87 -1.40
C VAL A 61 -1.69 -2.11 -0.60
N PRO A 62 -2.97 -2.43 -0.78
CA PRO A 62 -4.04 -1.75 -0.04
C PRO A 62 -4.15 -2.31 1.39
N GLY A 63 -3.10 -2.15 2.15
CA GLY A 63 -2.98 -2.65 3.49
C GLY A 63 -1.58 -2.43 4.02
N LYS A 64 -0.99 -3.45 4.62
CA LYS A 64 0.30 -3.35 5.28
C LYS A 64 1.37 -4.18 4.58
N VAL A 65 2.58 -3.62 4.48
CA VAL A 65 3.75 -4.34 4.00
C VAL A 65 4.59 -4.76 5.19
N LEU A 66 4.91 -6.05 5.26
CA LEU A 66 5.68 -6.64 6.35
C LEU A 66 7.09 -6.95 5.90
N GLY A 67 8.03 -6.80 6.81
CA GLY A 67 9.45 -6.99 6.53
C GLY A 67 9.94 -8.39 6.80
N ASP A 68 9.32 -9.37 6.17
CA ASP A 68 9.77 -10.75 6.25
C ASP A 68 10.30 -11.16 4.88
N GLY A 69 11.53 -11.60 4.88
CA GLY A 69 12.20 -12.02 3.66
C GLY A 69 13.24 -11.02 3.19
N ARG A 70 13.60 -11.14 1.94
CA ARG A 70 14.69 -10.39 1.34
C ARG A 70 14.18 -9.60 0.13
N LEU A 71 14.73 -8.42 -0.06
CA LEU A 71 14.41 -7.62 -1.24
C LEU A 71 15.72 -7.22 -1.92
N THR A 72 15.85 -7.57 -3.19
CA THR A 72 17.02 -7.22 -4.00
C THR A 72 16.68 -6.29 -5.16
N LYS A 73 15.40 -6.16 -5.47
CA LYS A 73 14.93 -5.38 -6.62
C LYS A 73 14.62 -3.95 -6.21
N LYS A 74 14.92 -3.01 -7.08
CA LYS A 74 14.59 -1.60 -6.88
C LYS A 74 13.18 -1.35 -7.40
N VAL A 75 12.21 -1.54 -6.53
CA VAL A 75 10.79 -1.35 -6.84
C VAL A 75 10.26 -0.14 -6.11
N ASN A 76 9.08 0.32 -6.53
CA ASN A 76 8.34 1.36 -5.83
C ASN A 76 7.17 0.70 -5.12
N VAL A 77 7.15 0.76 -3.79
CA VAL A 77 6.11 0.11 -3.00
C VAL A 77 5.21 1.18 -2.38
N VAL A 78 3.93 1.09 -2.67
CA VAL A 78 2.91 2.00 -2.17
C VAL A 78 1.97 1.21 -1.28
N ALA A 79 1.77 1.65 -0.05
CA ALA A 79 0.91 0.93 0.88
C ALA A 79 0.28 1.89 1.89
N PHE A 80 -0.70 1.39 2.63
CA PHE A 80 -1.29 2.16 3.71
C PHE A 80 -0.35 2.23 4.91
N ASN A 81 0.26 1.10 5.27
CA ASN A 81 1.23 1.02 6.36
C ASN A 81 2.42 0.13 5.99
N PHE A 82 3.54 0.37 6.66
CA PHE A 82 4.75 -0.43 6.53
C PHE A 82 5.26 -0.76 7.92
N SER A 83 5.71 -2.00 8.14
CA SER A 83 6.39 -2.33 9.39
C SER A 83 7.77 -1.67 9.40
N GLU A 84 8.34 -1.49 10.59
CA GLU A 84 9.67 -0.90 10.70
C GLU A 84 10.72 -1.75 9.99
N SER A 85 10.62 -3.08 10.11
CA SER A 85 11.54 -3.97 9.41
C SER A 85 11.40 -3.87 7.88
N ALA A 86 10.17 -3.67 7.38
CA ALA A 86 9.96 -3.49 5.94
C ALA A 86 10.64 -2.23 5.43
N LYS A 87 10.51 -1.12 6.16
CA LYS A 87 11.15 0.15 5.81
C LYS A 87 12.66 -0.01 5.72
N LYS A 88 13.23 -0.67 6.73
CA LYS A 88 14.67 -0.90 6.81
C LYS A 88 15.18 -1.72 5.62
N ILE A 89 14.49 -2.81 5.31
CA ILE A 89 14.88 -3.68 4.20
C ILE A 89 14.79 -2.95 2.87
N MET A 90 13.72 -2.17 2.66
CA MET A 90 13.55 -1.42 1.43
C MET A 90 14.61 -0.32 1.28
N GLU A 91 14.93 0.37 2.35
CA GLU A 91 15.99 1.39 2.33
C GLU A 91 17.33 0.79 1.98
N GLU A 92 17.67 -0.35 2.57
CA GLU A 92 18.92 -1.05 2.29
C GLU A 92 18.99 -1.58 0.85
N ALA A 93 17.86 -1.97 0.29
CA ALA A 93 17.77 -2.46 -1.09
C ALA A 93 17.77 -1.34 -2.13
N GLY A 94 17.62 -0.09 -1.70
CA GLY A 94 17.48 1.03 -2.62
C GLY A 94 16.10 1.13 -3.25
N ALA A 95 15.12 0.42 -2.71
CA ALA A 95 13.73 0.51 -3.14
C ALA A 95 13.09 1.77 -2.55
N LYS A 96 12.10 2.29 -3.26
CA LYS A 96 11.34 3.45 -2.77
C LYS A 96 10.02 2.99 -2.19
N TYR A 97 9.55 3.69 -1.16
CA TYR A 97 8.23 3.41 -0.61
C TYR A 97 7.53 4.71 -0.25
N MET A 98 6.22 4.70 -0.33
CA MET A 98 5.40 5.84 0.06
C MET A 98 4.00 5.39 0.44
N GLU A 99 3.30 6.25 1.17
CA GLU A 99 1.93 5.98 1.54
C GLU A 99 1.00 6.18 0.36
N ILE A 100 -0.14 5.50 0.40
CA ILE A 100 -1.14 5.57 -0.68
C ILE A 100 -1.58 7.01 -0.93
N GLU A 101 -1.78 7.79 0.13
CA GLU A 101 -2.21 9.17 0.01
C GLU A 101 -1.24 10.01 -0.81
N GLU A 102 0.06 9.84 -0.56
CA GLU A 102 1.09 10.56 -1.27
C GLU A 102 1.14 10.13 -2.75
N TYR A 103 1.09 8.84 -3.00
CA TYR A 103 1.10 8.33 -4.36
C TYR A 103 -0.12 8.82 -5.14
N TYR A 104 -1.30 8.79 -4.53
CA TYR A 104 -2.53 9.26 -5.15
C TYR A 104 -2.43 10.73 -5.58
N LYS A 105 -1.88 11.57 -4.71
CA LYS A 105 -1.74 13.00 -5.02
C LYS A 105 -0.82 13.24 -6.23
N LYS A 106 0.24 12.45 -6.33
CA LYS A 106 1.25 12.62 -7.38
C LYS A 106 0.92 11.86 -8.67
N ASN A 107 0.18 10.77 -8.57
CA ASN A 107 -0.02 9.84 -9.68
C ASN A 107 -1.45 9.33 -9.74
N LYS A 108 -2.42 10.22 -9.94
CA LYS A 108 -3.84 9.84 -10.02
C LYS A 108 -4.13 8.84 -11.16
N GLU A 109 -3.31 8.85 -12.18
CA GLU A 109 -3.48 7.93 -13.29
C GLU A 109 -3.06 6.51 -12.96
N ALA A 110 -2.20 6.35 -11.97
CA ALA A 110 -1.68 5.05 -11.53
C ALA A 110 -1.21 4.18 -12.71
N LYS A 111 -0.52 4.81 -13.66
CA LYS A 111 -0.08 4.13 -14.88
C LYS A 111 0.88 2.99 -14.53
N ASP A 112 0.59 1.81 -15.07
CA ASP A 112 1.40 0.59 -14.87
C ASP A 112 1.55 0.17 -13.41
N ALA A 113 0.74 0.71 -12.50
CA ALA A 113 0.74 0.29 -11.11
C ALA A 113 0.00 -1.04 -10.96
N ILE A 114 0.53 -1.90 -10.10
CA ILE A 114 0.01 -3.26 -9.89
C ILE A 114 -0.51 -3.36 -8.46
N ILE A 115 -1.76 -3.80 -8.31
CA ILE A 115 -2.32 -4.09 -6.98
C ILE A 115 -1.88 -5.49 -6.58
N LEU A 116 -1.26 -5.60 -5.42
CA LEU A 116 -0.83 -6.88 -4.87
C LEU A 116 -1.53 -7.13 -3.54
N THR A 117 -2.09 -8.31 -3.38
CA THR A 117 -2.78 -8.69 -2.14
C THR A 117 -2.28 -10.00 -1.58
#